data_1f63b6b09829a6cfa8c3376dca33571d
#
_entry.id   1f63b6b09829a6cfa8c3376dca33571d
#
_cell.length_a   1.000
_cell.length_b   1.000
_cell.length_c   1.000
_cell.angle_alpha   90.00
_cell.angle_beta   90.00
_cell.angle_gamma   90.00
#
_symmetry.space_group_name_H-M   'P 1'
#
loop_
_entity.id
_entity.type
_entity.pdbx_description
1 polymer ?
#
loop_
_entity_poly.entity_id
_entity_poly.type
_entity_poly.pdbx_seq_one_letter_code
_entity_poly.pdbx_strand_id
1 'polypeptide(L)'
;PLCPVFQIQAQEKPNLVFIMADQWRGDALGCLGKEPVKTPCLDQLAREGVNFTNAVSSYPVSSPARGMLMTGMYPHKNKVTGNCNSANAPYGVELPQDARCWSDILKANGYQTGYIGKWHLDAPYEPYIDTYNNHGAVAWNEWCPKERRHGFDYWTAYGTYDYHLKPMYWDTDAPRDSFYYVYQWGPEYEADKAIEYLNGHIDKTQPFALVVSMNPPHTGYELVPDRYKEMYKNLNVEALCANRPDIPAKGTEMGDYF
;
A
#
# COMPACT_ATOMS: atom_id res chain seq x y z
N PRO A 1 -16.86 55.91 6.87
CA PRO A 1 -16.98 54.54 7.33
C PRO A 1 -15.86 53.72 6.70
N LEU A 2 -14.88 53.32 7.51
CA LEU A 2 -13.79 52.41 7.09
C LEU A 2 -14.38 51.04 6.96
N CYS A 3 -14.30 50.44 5.75
CA CYS A 3 -14.58 49.03 5.54
C CYS A 3 -13.62 48.15 6.37
N PRO A 4 -14.09 47.21 7.15
CA PRO A 4 -13.17 46.29 7.83
C PRO A 4 -12.41 45.48 6.78
N VAL A 5 -11.09 45.60 6.80
CA VAL A 5 -10.20 44.72 6.02
C VAL A 5 -10.26 43.37 6.69
N PHE A 6 -11.03 42.42 6.15
CA PHE A 6 -10.93 41.04 6.52
C PHE A 6 -9.55 40.50 6.09
N GLN A 7 -8.64 40.35 7.03
CA GLN A 7 -7.45 39.53 6.80
C GLN A 7 -7.91 38.10 6.59
N ILE A 8 -7.93 37.66 5.36
CA ILE A 8 -8.03 36.22 5.06
C ILE A 8 -6.69 35.60 5.50
N GLN A 9 -6.70 35.03 6.69
CA GLN A 9 -5.58 34.22 7.15
C GLN A 9 -5.51 33.01 6.20
N ALA A 10 -4.42 32.87 5.43
CA ALA A 10 -4.23 31.74 4.57
C ALA A 10 -4.27 30.48 5.46
N GLN A 11 -5.17 29.55 5.16
CA GLN A 11 -5.25 28.30 5.89
C GLN A 11 -3.93 27.56 5.68
N GLU A 12 -3.26 27.18 6.76
CA GLU A 12 -2.04 26.39 6.68
C GLU A 12 -2.33 25.07 5.96
N LYS A 13 -1.45 24.69 5.04
CA LYS A 13 -1.58 23.43 4.31
C LYS A 13 -1.31 22.26 5.28
N PRO A 14 -2.25 21.35 5.51
CA PRO A 14 -2.03 20.23 6.44
C PRO A 14 -0.99 19.25 5.90
N ASN A 15 -0.25 18.62 6.80
CA ASN A 15 0.52 17.43 6.47
C ASN A 15 -0.44 16.26 6.21
N LEU A 16 -0.08 15.37 5.28
CA LEU A 16 -0.86 14.19 4.92
C LEU A 16 -0.04 12.93 5.19
N VAL A 17 -0.61 11.98 5.92
CA VAL A 17 -0.08 10.62 6.05
C VAL A 17 -1.16 9.64 5.63
N PHE A 18 -0.89 8.89 4.58
CA PHE A 18 -1.79 7.87 4.06
C PHE A 18 -1.18 6.48 4.32
N ILE A 19 -1.80 5.70 5.21
CA ILE A 19 -1.36 4.34 5.54
C ILE A 19 -2.37 3.36 4.97
N MET A 20 -1.89 2.38 4.23
CA MET A 20 -2.72 1.29 3.69
C MET A 20 -2.04 -0.06 3.90
N ALA A 21 -2.86 -1.09 4.05
CA ALA A 21 -2.46 -2.48 4.05
C ALA A 21 -3.12 -3.21 2.88
N ASP A 22 -2.37 -4.08 2.20
CA ASP A 22 -2.91 -4.85 1.08
C ASP A 22 -3.74 -6.04 1.61
N GLN A 23 -4.88 -6.30 0.98
CA GLN A 23 -5.76 -7.44 1.27
C GLN A 23 -6.29 -7.48 2.73
N TRP A 24 -6.35 -6.35 3.42
CA TRP A 24 -6.93 -6.28 4.76
C TRP A 24 -8.46 -6.33 4.68
N ARG A 25 -9.05 -7.27 5.43
CA ARG A 25 -10.51 -7.42 5.51
C ARG A 25 -11.12 -6.30 6.34
N GLY A 26 -12.22 -5.73 5.86
CA GLY A 26 -12.91 -4.63 6.54
C GLY A 26 -13.40 -4.96 7.97
N ASP A 27 -13.65 -6.23 8.26
CA ASP A 27 -14.12 -6.69 9.58
C ASP A 27 -12.97 -6.92 10.59
N ALA A 28 -11.72 -6.93 10.14
CA ALA A 28 -10.54 -7.23 10.96
C ALA A 28 -10.00 -5.98 11.68
N LEU A 29 -10.87 -5.27 12.40
CA LEU A 29 -10.54 -4.16 13.30
C LEU A 29 -11.12 -4.43 14.68
N GLY A 30 -10.31 -4.30 15.75
CA GLY A 30 -10.71 -4.58 17.12
C GLY A 30 -11.90 -3.75 17.57
N CYS A 31 -11.97 -2.46 17.19
CA CYS A 31 -13.06 -1.56 17.53
C CYS A 31 -14.42 -1.98 16.94
N LEU A 32 -14.45 -2.84 15.92
CA LEU A 32 -15.70 -3.36 15.36
C LEU A 32 -16.26 -4.54 16.15
N GLY A 33 -15.44 -5.24 16.94
CA GLY A 33 -15.85 -6.41 17.73
C GLY A 33 -16.34 -7.61 16.93
N LYS A 34 -16.08 -7.64 15.60
CA LYS A 34 -16.52 -8.71 14.71
C LYS A 34 -15.55 -9.89 14.67
N GLU A 35 -14.28 -9.61 14.85
CA GLU A 35 -13.21 -10.61 14.85
C GLU A 35 -12.31 -10.39 16.07
N PRO A 36 -11.67 -11.46 16.60
CA PRO A 36 -10.85 -11.36 17.80
C PRO A 36 -9.45 -10.83 17.49
N VAL A 37 -9.37 -9.77 16.69
CA VAL A 37 -8.12 -9.09 16.34
C VAL A 37 -7.78 -8.01 17.33
N LYS A 38 -6.48 -7.77 17.54
CA LYS A 38 -5.95 -6.76 18.44
C LYS A 38 -5.33 -5.63 17.62
N THR A 39 -6.02 -4.52 17.52
CA THR A 39 -5.59 -3.34 16.76
C THR A 39 -5.62 -2.06 17.62
N PRO A 40 -4.92 -2.02 18.77
CA PRO A 40 -5.12 -0.97 19.78
C PRO A 40 -4.88 0.45 19.25
N CYS A 41 -3.87 0.66 18.41
CA CYS A 41 -3.59 1.98 17.82
C CYS A 41 -4.65 2.39 16.79
N LEU A 42 -5.13 1.46 15.96
CA LEU A 42 -6.23 1.74 15.01
C LEU A 42 -7.55 1.94 15.74
N ASP A 43 -7.78 1.19 16.83
CA ASP A 43 -8.97 1.37 17.68
C ASP A 43 -8.97 2.75 18.36
N GLN A 44 -7.79 3.24 18.76
CA GLN A 44 -7.66 4.60 19.28
C GLN A 44 -7.92 5.63 18.18
N LEU A 45 -7.31 5.47 17.00
CA LEU A 45 -7.55 6.37 15.85
C LEU A 45 -9.03 6.41 15.46
N ALA A 46 -9.72 5.27 15.49
CA ALA A 46 -11.15 5.20 15.22
C ALA A 46 -12.01 5.94 16.25
N ARG A 47 -11.57 6.00 17.52
CA ARG A 47 -12.25 6.77 18.58
C ARG A 47 -12.02 8.28 18.46
N GLU A 48 -10.84 8.69 18.00
CA GLU A 48 -10.43 10.11 17.88
C GLU A 48 -10.80 10.73 16.54
N GLY A 49 -11.00 9.89 15.52
CA GLY A 49 -11.27 10.30 14.14
C GLY A 49 -12.62 9.86 13.63
N VAL A 50 -12.68 9.55 12.33
CA VAL A 50 -13.90 9.08 11.63
C VAL A 50 -13.65 7.68 11.07
N ASN A 51 -14.51 6.73 11.45
CA ASN A 51 -14.51 5.39 10.88
C ASN A 51 -15.58 5.25 9.79
N PHE A 52 -15.15 5.05 8.54
CA PHE A 52 -16.04 4.84 7.39
C PHE A 52 -16.47 3.37 7.31
N THR A 53 -17.59 3.01 7.94
CA THR A 53 -18.08 1.62 8.03
C THR A 53 -18.61 1.05 6.72
N ASN A 54 -18.92 1.90 5.74
CA ASN A 54 -19.46 1.52 4.43
C ASN A 54 -18.53 1.92 3.27
N ALA A 55 -17.20 1.95 3.50
CA ALA A 55 -16.24 2.19 2.44
C ALA A 55 -16.14 0.96 1.53
N VAL A 56 -16.17 1.18 0.21
CA VAL A 56 -16.15 0.11 -0.81
C VAL A 56 -15.13 0.45 -1.89
N SER A 57 -14.29 -0.52 -2.25
CA SER A 57 -13.47 -0.43 -3.45
C SER A 57 -14.26 -0.88 -4.67
N SER A 58 -14.30 -0.07 -5.72
CA SER A 58 -15.01 -0.41 -6.97
C SER A 58 -14.35 -1.54 -7.74
N TYR A 59 -13.08 -1.81 -7.49
CA TYR A 59 -12.33 -2.93 -8.05
C TYR A 59 -11.26 -3.39 -7.04
N PRO A 60 -11.60 -4.33 -6.13
CA PRO A 60 -10.75 -4.72 -5.01
C PRO A 60 -9.64 -5.71 -5.41
N VAL A 61 -8.85 -5.37 -6.42
CA VAL A 61 -7.64 -6.07 -6.88
C VAL A 61 -6.47 -5.10 -6.78
N SER A 62 -5.29 -5.57 -6.39
CA SER A 62 -4.15 -4.75 -5.98
C SER A 62 -3.84 -3.60 -6.94
N SER A 63 -3.40 -3.87 -8.18
CA SER A 63 -3.00 -2.78 -9.10
C SER A 63 -4.16 -1.90 -9.55
N PRO A 64 -5.36 -2.43 -9.91
CA PRO A 64 -6.51 -1.59 -10.22
C PRO A 64 -6.92 -0.66 -9.09
N ALA A 65 -6.98 -1.16 -7.84
CA ALA A 65 -7.32 -0.34 -6.67
C ALA A 65 -6.29 0.77 -6.45
N ARG A 66 -5.00 0.46 -6.59
CA ARG A 66 -3.90 1.43 -6.48
C ARG A 66 -3.95 2.46 -7.62
N GLY A 67 -4.19 2.03 -8.85
CA GLY A 67 -4.38 2.93 -10.00
C GLY A 67 -5.55 3.89 -9.80
N MET A 68 -6.69 3.40 -9.28
CA MET A 68 -7.83 4.26 -8.91
C MET A 68 -7.49 5.22 -7.78
N LEU A 69 -6.80 4.75 -6.74
CA LEU A 69 -6.36 5.57 -5.62
C LEU A 69 -5.46 6.71 -6.09
N MET A 70 -4.49 6.41 -6.96
CA MET A 70 -3.53 7.41 -7.43
C MET A 70 -4.16 8.45 -8.36
N THR A 71 -5.07 8.04 -9.25
CA THR A 71 -5.59 8.89 -10.32
C THR A 71 -6.98 9.46 -10.08
N GLY A 72 -7.77 8.86 -9.16
CA GLY A 72 -9.20 9.16 -9.01
C GLY A 72 -10.05 8.66 -10.18
N MET A 73 -9.50 7.80 -11.06
CA MET A 73 -10.17 7.33 -12.27
C MET A 73 -10.40 5.81 -12.22
N TYR A 74 -11.51 5.34 -12.80
CA TYR A 74 -11.77 3.91 -12.96
C TYR A 74 -10.75 3.21 -13.87
N PRO A 75 -10.54 1.88 -13.73
CA PRO A 75 -9.48 1.13 -14.42
C PRO A 75 -9.50 1.27 -15.94
N HIS A 76 -10.68 1.29 -16.57
CA HIS A 76 -10.80 1.48 -18.03
C HIS A 76 -10.30 2.87 -18.48
N LYS A 77 -10.27 3.86 -17.59
CA LYS A 77 -9.78 5.21 -17.90
C LYS A 77 -8.30 5.37 -17.58
N ASN A 78 -7.84 4.82 -16.44
CA ASN A 78 -6.43 4.91 -16.03
C ASN A 78 -5.56 3.78 -16.61
N LYS A 79 -6.14 2.83 -17.36
CA LYS A 79 -5.49 1.70 -18.03
C LYS A 79 -5.05 0.54 -17.13
N VAL A 80 -5.13 0.66 -15.82
CA VAL A 80 -4.78 -0.42 -14.89
C VAL A 80 -5.97 -1.35 -14.72
N THR A 81 -6.24 -2.17 -15.73
CA THR A 81 -7.45 -3.04 -15.81
C THR A 81 -7.26 -4.42 -15.16
N GLY A 82 -6.08 -4.72 -14.68
CA GLY A 82 -5.70 -5.96 -13.99
C GLY A 82 -4.42 -5.74 -13.19
N ASN A 83 -3.88 -6.79 -12.58
CA ASN A 83 -2.60 -6.69 -11.90
C ASN A 83 -1.45 -6.45 -12.89
N CYS A 84 -0.54 -5.55 -12.52
CA CYS A 84 0.69 -5.30 -13.24
C CYS A 84 1.64 -6.49 -13.06
N ASN A 85 1.73 -7.34 -14.06
CA ASN A 85 2.58 -8.52 -14.09
C ASN A 85 2.99 -8.85 -15.52
N SER A 86 3.91 -9.81 -15.71
CA SER A 86 4.42 -10.15 -17.03
C SER A 86 3.37 -10.74 -18.00
N ALA A 87 2.31 -11.37 -17.50
CA ALA A 87 1.23 -11.88 -18.33
C ALA A 87 0.34 -10.75 -18.88
N ASN A 88 0.20 -9.66 -18.15
CA ASN A 88 -0.61 -8.50 -18.52
C ASN A 88 0.20 -7.37 -19.18
N ALA A 89 1.53 -7.38 -19.06
CA ALA A 89 2.43 -6.40 -19.67
C ALA A 89 2.23 -6.24 -21.19
N PRO A 90 2.05 -7.32 -22.01
CA PRO A 90 1.81 -7.20 -23.44
C PRO A 90 0.52 -6.44 -23.81
N TYR A 91 -0.40 -6.30 -22.85
CA TYR A 91 -1.66 -5.57 -23.03
C TYR A 91 -1.58 -4.13 -22.48
N GLY A 92 -0.40 -3.69 -22.07
CA GLY A 92 -0.17 -2.34 -21.52
C GLY A 92 -0.88 -2.11 -20.17
N VAL A 93 -1.03 -3.16 -19.37
CA VAL A 93 -1.65 -3.07 -18.04
C VAL A 93 -0.62 -2.58 -17.03
N GLU A 94 -0.45 -1.28 -16.98
CA GLU A 94 0.37 -0.56 -16.00
C GLU A 94 -0.10 0.89 -15.91
N LEU A 95 0.32 1.63 -14.89
CA LEU A 95 -0.02 3.04 -14.78
C LEU A 95 0.76 3.85 -15.84
N PRO A 96 0.07 4.54 -16.78
CA PRO A 96 0.76 5.34 -17.79
C PRO A 96 1.66 6.40 -17.17
N GLN A 97 2.84 6.61 -17.72
CA GLN A 97 3.80 7.60 -17.23
C GLN A 97 3.25 9.03 -17.25
N ASP A 98 2.34 9.33 -18.15
CA ASP A 98 1.66 10.63 -18.29
C ASP A 98 0.36 10.73 -17.47
N ALA A 99 0.02 9.70 -16.70
CA ALA A 99 -1.13 9.74 -15.82
C ALA A 99 -0.95 10.83 -14.76
N ARG A 100 -1.97 11.66 -14.59
CA ARG A 100 -1.98 12.70 -13.56
C ARG A 100 -2.48 12.12 -12.24
N CYS A 101 -1.58 12.03 -11.25
CA CYS A 101 -1.88 11.53 -9.92
C CYS A 101 -2.06 12.68 -8.92
N TRP A 102 -2.74 12.41 -7.80
CA TRP A 102 -2.90 13.42 -6.74
C TRP A 102 -1.54 13.84 -6.14
N SER A 103 -0.56 12.95 -6.12
CA SER A 103 0.81 13.21 -5.67
C SER A 103 1.53 14.25 -6.56
N ASP A 104 1.32 14.23 -7.88
CA ASP A 104 1.83 15.27 -8.80
C ASP A 104 1.24 16.64 -8.45
N ILE A 105 -0.06 16.66 -8.11
CA ILE A 105 -0.77 17.88 -7.74
C ILE A 105 -0.22 18.42 -6.42
N LEU A 106 -0.02 17.59 -5.42
CA LEU A 106 0.56 17.99 -4.13
C LEU A 106 1.98 18.52 -4.30
N LYS A 107 2.82 17.82 -5.06
CA LYS A 107 4.18 18.29 -5.38
C LYS A 107 4.16 19.65 -6.07
N ALA A 108 3.33 19.84 -7.09
CA ALA A 108 3.16 21.12 -7.79
C ALA A 108 2.67 22.24 -6.86
N ASN A 109 2.02 21.91 -5.75
CA ASN A 109 1.57 22.83 -4.71
C ASN A 109 2.55 22.96 -3.54
N GLY A 110 3.79 22.51 -3.69
CA GLY A 110 4.87 22.73 -2.74
C GLY A 110 4.95 21.74 -1.58
N TYR A 111 4.26 20.59 -1.67
CA TYR A 111 4.45 19.49 -0.72
C TYR A 111 5.74 18.74 -0.98
N GLN A 112 6.41 18.32 0.09
CA GLN A 112 7.39 17.24 0.03
C GLN A 112 6.63 15.90 0.02
N THR A 113 7.00 15.00 -0.90
CA THR A 113 6.23 13.79 -1.14
C THR A 113 7.07 12.56 -0.91
N GLY A 114 6.54 11.56 -0.18
CA GLY A 114 7.23 10.31 0.10
C GLY A 114 6.35 9.09 -0.12
N TYR A 115 6.96 8.00 -0.58
CA TYR A 115 6.33 6.70 -0.75
C TYR A 115 7.19 5.60 -0.14
N ILE A 116 6.56 4.75 0.69
CA ILE A 116 7.20 3.62 1.36
C ILE A 116 6.37 2.36 1.12
N GLY A 117 7.01 1.25 0.74
CA GLY A 117 6.39 -0.07 0.61
C GLY A 117 5.90 -0.42 -0.80
N LYS A 118 4.84 -1.21 -0.89
CA LYS A 118 4.33 -1.80 -2.14
C LYS A 118 3.76 -0.75 -3.09
N TRP A 119 4.30 -0.68 -4.30
CA TRP A 119 3.82 0.19 -5.39
C TRP A 119 2.87 -0.55 -6.35
N HIS A 120 3.32 -1.60 -6.99
CA HIS A 120 2.59 -2.51 -7.88
C HIS A 120 1.80 -1.82 -9.01
N LEU A 121 2.39 -0.81 -9.65
CA LEU A 121 1.80 -0.08 -10.78
C LEU A 121 2.68 -0.06 -12.03
N ASP A 122 3.85 -0.71 -11.99
CA ASP A 122 4.71 -0.99 -13.13
C ASP A 122 4.67 -2.48 -13.46
N ALA A 123 4.57 -2.81 -14.74
CA ALA A 123 4.60 -4.19 -15.19
C ALA A 123 6.04 -4.65 -15.46
N PRO A 124 6.43 -5.88 -15.08
CA PRO A 124 7.74 -6.41 -15.39
C PRO A 124 7.86 -6.81 -16.86
N TYR A 125 9.00 -6.44 -17.47
CA TYR A 125 9.41 -6.80 -18.81
C TYR A 125 10.75 -7.55 -18.77
N GLU A 126 10.96 -8.46 -19.73
CA GLU A 126 12.24 -9.18 -19.83
C GLU A 126 13.43 -8.25 -20.16
N PRO A 127 14.61 -8.50 -19.57
CA PRO A 127 14.92 -9.53 -18.59
C PRO A 127 14.35 -9.19 -17.20
N TYR A 128 13.67 -10.15 -16.58
CA TYR A 128 13.06 -9.95 -15.26
C TYR A 128 14.12 -9.82 -14.17
N ILE A 129 13.82 -9.03 -13.16
CA ILE A 129 14.66 -8.92 -11.96
C ILE A 129 14.62 -10.25 -11.21
N ASP A 130 15.78 -10.76 -10.80
CA ASP A 130 15.91 -12.01 -10.06
C ASP A 130 15.47 -11.82 -8.60
N THR A 131 14.16 -11.93 -8.38
CA THR A 131 13.52 -11.80 -7.06
C THR A 131 12.48 -12.89 -6.85
N TYR A 132 12.14 -13.18 -5.58
CA TYR A 132 11.22 -14.24 -5.17
C TYR A 132 9.92 -14.28 -6.01
N ASN A 133 9.28 -13.14 -6.23
CA ASN A 133 8.02 -13.06 -6.98
C ASN A 133 8.19 -13.19 -8.51
N ASN A 134 9.41 -13.33 -9.01
CA ASN A 134 9.69 -13.42 -10.44
C ASN A 134 10.17 -14.83 -10.87
N HIS A 135 10.25 -15.79 -9.95
CA HIS A 135 10.70 -17.17 -10.23
C HIS A 135 9.59 -18.08 -10.77
N GLY A 136 8.33 -17.65 -10.77
CA GLY A 136 7.19 -18.43 -11.27
C GLY A 136 6.95 -18.29 -12.77
N ALA A 137 5.83 -18.84 -13.25
CA ALA A 137 5.39 -18.70 -14.64
C ALA A 137 5.05 -17.26 -15.02
N VAL A 138 4.78 -16.42 -14.03
CA VAL A 138 4.48 -14.99 -14.16
C VAL A 138 5.43 -14.22 -13.26
N ALA A 139 6.09 -13.20 -13.80
CA ALA A 139 6.86 -12.26 -13.03
C ALA A 139 5.96 -11.12 -12.52
N TRP A 140 6.17 -10.70 -11.27
CA TRP A 140 5.27 -9.76 -10.57
C TRP A 140 5.98 -8.51 -10.09
N ASN A 141 7.27 -8.59 -9.76
CA ASN A 141 8.01 -7.51 -9.14
C ASN A 141 8.80 -6.72 -10.16
N GLU A 142 8.63 -5.41 -10.18
CA GLU A 142 9.38 -4.51 -11.05
C GLU A 142 9.83 -3.25 -10.31
N TRP A 143 10.94 -2.70 -10.75
CA TRP A 143 11.47 -1.42 -10.33
C TRP A 143 10.66 -0.27 -10.94
N CYS A 144 10.43 0.79 -10.15
CA CYS A 144 9.78 1.99 -10.63
C CYS A 144 10.82 3.10 -10.84
N PRO A 145 11.11 3.50 -12.10
CA PRO A 145 12.03 4.59 -12.38
C PRO A 145 11.45 5.94 -11.92
N LYS A 146 12.33 6.92 -11.68
CA LYS A 146 11.94 8.22 -11.09
C LYS A 146 10.82 8.92 -11.88
N GLU A 147 10.89 8.87 -13.19
CA GLU A 147 9.92 9.50 -14.10
C GLU A 147 8.52 8.87 -14.05
N ARG A 148 8.37 7.68 -13.45
CA ARG A 148 7.11 6.98 -13.28
C ARG A 148 6.58 7.01 -11.84
N ARG A 149 7.26 7.71 -10.91
CA ARG A 149 6.86 7.81 -9.50
C ARG A 149 5.79 8.87 -9.23
N HIS A 150 5.27 9.52 -10.25
CA HIS A 150 4.14 10.47 -10.18
C HIS A 150 4.26 11.46 -9.01
N GLY A 151 5.39 12.19 -8.99
CA GLY A 151 5.60 13.27 -8.04
C GLY A 151 6.18 12.87 -6.69
N PHE A 152 6.42 11.59 -6.40
CA PHE A 152 7.10 11.18 -5.18
C PHE A 152 8.61 11.41 -5.25
N ASP A 153 9.13 12.22 -4.30
CA ASP A 153 10.55 12.57 -4.19
C ASP A 153 11.33 11.59 -3.32
N TYR A 154 10.78 11.25 -2.14
CA TYR A 154 11.33 10.21 -1.29
C TYR A 154 10.72 8.86 -1.66
N TRP A 155 11.58 7.85 -1.79
CA TRP A 155 11.18 6.54 -2.26
C TRP A 155 11.95 5.43 -1.54
N THR A 156 11.23 4.54 -0.87
CA THR A 156 11.73 3.28 -0.32
C THR A 156 10.67 2.23 -0.60
N ALA A 157 10.69 1.62 -1.78
CA ALA A 157 9.56 0.85 -2.27
C ALA A 157 9.97 -0.32 -3.19
N TYR A 158 8.98 -1.16 -3.49
CA TYR A 158 9.07 -2.29 -4.41
C TYR A 158 7.78 -2.42 -5.22
N GLY A 159 7.80 -3.18 -6.31
CA GLY A 159 6.60 -3.48 -7.10
C GLY A 159 5.61 -4.31 -6.27
N THR A 160 5.80 -5.63 -6.24
CA THR A 160 5.13 -6.53 -5.29
C THR A 160 6.12 -7.61 -4.83
N TYR A 161 6.14 -7.89 -3.51
CA TYR A 161 7.09 -8.84 -2.94
C TYR A 161 6.50 -9.51 -1.69
N ASP A 162 6.33 -10.83 -1.73
CA ASP A 162 5.54 -11.57 -0.73
C ASP A 162 6.39 -12.31 0.32
N TYR A 163 7.71 -12.20 0.27
CA TYR A 163 8.56 -12.79 1.32
C TYR A 163 8.77 -11.78 2.46
N HIS A 164 7.75 -11.64 3.32
CA HIS A 164 7.60 -10.56 4.30
C HIS A 164 8.64 -10.55 5.42
N LEU A 165 9.29 -11.70 5.72
CA LEU A 165 10.34 -11.78 6.76
C LEU A 165 11.73 -11.33 6.28
N LYS A 166 11.90 -11.19 4.97
CA LYS A 166 13.10 -10.67 4.34
C LYS A 166 12.72 -9.83 3.13
N PRO A 167 12.02 -8.70 3.34
CA PRO A 167 11.58 -7.84 2.25
C PRO A 167 12.76 -7.21 1.52
N MET A 168 12.48 -6.69 0.32
CA MET A 168 13.45 -6.00 -0.50
C MET A 168 12.93 -4.62 -0.89
N TYR A 169 13.84 -3.68 -1.13
CA TYR A 169 13.50 -2.30 -1.49
C TYR A 169 14.46 -1.70 -2.49
N TRP A 170 13.99 -0.69 -3.20
CA TRP A 170 14.77 0.31 -3.91
C TRP A 170 14.60 1.65 -3.22
N ASP A 171 15.71 2.33 -2.96
CA ASP A 171 15.70 3.71 -2.46
C ASP A 171 15.57 4.74 -3.58
N THR A 172 15.44 6.00 -3.20
CA THR A 172 15.18 7.14 -4.09
C THR A 172 16.07 7.20 -5.32
N ASP A 173 17.38 6.97 -5.16
CA ASP A 173 18.36 7.10 -6.24
C ASP A 173 18.86 5.76 -6.79
N ALA A 174 18.30 4.65 -6.30
CA ALA A 174 18.73 3.31 -6.70
C ALA A 174 18.35 3.00 -8.15
N PRO A 175 19.30 2.56 -9.00
CA PRO A 175 18.99 2.00 -10.29
C PRO A 175 18.35 0.61 -10.15
N ARG A 176 17.83 0.07 -11.25
CA ARG A 176 17.04 -1.17 -11.29
C ARG A 176 17.73 -2.39 -10.68
N ASP A 177 19.06 -2.48 -10.80
CA ASP A 177 19.87 -3.59 -10.31
C ASP A 177 20.40 -3.38 -8.87
N SER A 178 20.09 -2.24 -8.24
CA SER A 178 20.60 -1.88 -6.92
C SER A 178 19.51 -1.91 -5.84
N PHE A 179 18.83 -3.04 -5.73
CA PHE A 179 17.93 -3.32 -4.62
C PHE A 179 18.68 -3.98 -3.46
N TYR A 180 18.09 -3.90 -2.26
CA TYR A 180 18.64 -4.53 -1.06
C TYR A 180 17.57 -5.28 -0.28
N TYR A 181 17.99 -6.29 0.47
CA TYR A 181 17.15 -7.07 1.38
C TYR A 181 17.31 -6.59 2.81
N VAL A 182 16.22 -6.65 3.57
CA VAL A 182 16.19 -6.30 4.98
C VAL A 182 15.85 -7.53 5.81
N TYR A 183 16.58 -7.75 6.93
CA TYR A 183 16.34 -8.86 7.87
C TYR A 183 15.46 -8.39 9.03
N GLN A 184 14.33 -7.78 8.69
CA GLN A 184 13.29 -7.31 9.59
C GLN A 184 11.96 -7.57 8.91
N TRP A 185 10.89 -7.78 9.66
CA TRP A 185 9.57 -7.94 9.07
C TRP A 185 9.15 -6.66 8.33
N GLY A 186 8.64 -6.80 7.11
CA GLY A 186 8.37 -5.67 6.21
C GLY A 186 7.61 -4.51 6.84
N PRO A 187 6.43 -4.73 7.45
CA PRO A 187 5.68 -3.65 8.10
C PRO A 187 6.43 -2.91 9.21
N GLU A 188 7.31 -3.58 9.95
CA GLU A 188 8.11 -2.91 10.98
C GLU A 188 9.20 -2.04 10.36
N TYR A 189 9.88 -2.54 9.34
CA TYR A 189 10.85 -1.74 8.59
C TYR A 189 10.21 -0.52 7.92
N GLU A 190 9.04 -0.70 7.30
CA GLU A 190 8.29 0.38 6.66
C GLU A 190 7.81 1.42 7.69
N ALA A 191 7.41 0.97 8.89
CA ALA A 191 7.08 1.87 10.00
C ALA A 191 8.31 2.65 10.49
N ASP A 192 9.49 2.01 10.64
CA ASP A 192 10.73 2.68 11.01
C ASP A 192 11.12 3.74 9.98
N LYS A 193 11.00 3.44 8.69
CA LYS A 193 11.24 4.40 7.60
C LYS A 193 10.23 5.55 7.59
N ALA A 194 8.97 5.28 7.91
CA ALA A 194 7.96 6.31 8.05
C ALA A 194 8.27 7.25 9.22
N ILE A 195 8.69 6.72 10.38
CA ILE A 195 9.08 7.50 11.55
C ILE A 195 10.33 8.34 11.24
N GLU A 196 11.31 7.78 10.53
CA GLU A 196 12.50 8.51 10.08
C GLU A 196 12.12 9.68 9.17
N TYR A 197 11.24 9.47 8.21
CA TYR A 197 10.71 10.51 7.32
C TYR A 197 9.99 11.61 8.12
N LEU A 198 9.08 11.24 9.01
CA LEU A 198 8.31 12.18 9.84
C LEU A 198 9.23 13.02 10.71
N ASN A 199 10.21 12.43 11.41
CA ASN A 199 11.18 13.14 12.24
C ASN A 199 12.01 14.16 11.42
N GLY A 200 12.27 13.85 10.16
CA GLY A 200 12.95 14.76 9.25
C GLY A 200 12.10 15.93 8.72
N HIS A 201 10.78 15.91 8.91
CA HIS A 201 9.84 16.83 8.25
C HIS A 201 8.89 17.57 9.19
N ILE A 202 8.60 17.04 10.38
CA ILE A 202 7.53 17.54 11.25
C ILE A 202 7.75 19.00 11.71
N ASP A 203 8.99 19.40 11.90
CA ASP A 203 9.35 20.76 12.34
C ASP A 203 9.59 21.73 11.18
N LYS A 204 9.37 21.31 9.94
CA LYS A 204 9.53 22.15 8.77
C LYS A 204 8.24 22.89 8.45
N THR A 205 8.37 24.12 7.95
CA THR A 205 7.23 24.92 7.49
C THR A 205 6.64 24.41 6.18
N GLN A 206 7.41 23.63 5.41
CA GLN A 206 6.96 23.04 4.16
C GLN A 206 6.07 21.83 4.46
N PRO A 207 4.83 21.78 3.93
CA PRO A 207 3.95 20.65 4.15
C PRO A 207 4.50 19.38 3.46
N PHE A 208 4.16 18.22 4.00
CA PHE A 208 4.51 16.94 3.40
C PHE A 208 3.30 16.04 3.17
N ALA A 209 3.46 15.10 2.25
CA ALA A 209 2.53 13.99 2.00
C ALA A 209 3.32 12.67 1.96
N LEU A 210 3.05 11.78 2.90
CA LEU A 210 3.68 10.46 3.02
C LEU A 210 2.66 9.36 2.78
N VAL A 211 3.00 8.43 1.90
CA VAL A 211 2.27 7.16 1.72
C VAL A 211 3.09 6.03 2.33
N VAL A 212 2.45 5.22 3.18
CA VAL A 212 3.00 3.97 3.71
C VAL A 212 2.09 2.83 3.27
N SER A 213 2.57 2.03 2.34
CA SER A 213 1.80 1.00 1.64
C SER A 213 2.32 -0.39 1.99
N MET A 214 1.82 -0.95 3.09
CA MET A 214 2.24 -2.25 3.61
C MET A 214 1.65 -3.39 2.79
N ASN A 215 2.47 -4.40 2.43
CA ASN A 215 1.97 -5.57 1.72
C ASN A 215 1.16 -6.51 2.63
N PRO A 216 1.59 -6.88 3.84
CA PRO A 216 0.73 -7.65 4.75
C PRO A 216 -0.57 -6.92 5.12
N PRO A 217 -1.67 -7.69 5.30
CA PRO A 217 -1.77 -9.14 5.41
C PRO A 217 -1.98 -9.90 4.08
N HIS A 218 -1.43 -9.41 2.95
CA HIS A 218 -1.41 -10.18 1.71
C HIS A 218 -0.76 -11.56 1.90
N THR A 219 -0.95 -12.46 0.94
CA THR A 219 -0.47 -13.85 0.96
C THR A 219 0.99 -14.00 1.43
N GLY A 220 1.34 -15.19 1.91
CA GLY A 220 2.52 -15.43 2.74
C GLY A 220 2.13 -15.31 4.22
N TYR A 221 0.89 -15.74 4.58
CA TYR A 221 0.29 -15.59 5.91
C TYR A 221 1.14 -16.19 7.04
N GLU A 222 1.94 -17.22 6.72
CA GLU A 222 2.91 -17.83 7.66
C GLU A 222 4.14 -16.97 7.89
N LEU A 223 4.44 -16.01 7.01
CA LEU A 223 5.60 -15.12 7.05
C LEU A 223 5.40 -13.93 8.00
N VAL A 224 5.01 -14.25 9.21
CA VAL A 224 4.76 -13.32 10.31
C VAL A 224 5.67 -13.69 11.49
N PRO A 225 6.30 -12.73 12.20
CA PRO A 225 7.09 -13.00 13.39
C PRO A 225 6.32 -13.77 14.46
N ASP A 226 6.97 -14.73 15.10
CA ASP A 226 6.33 -15.65 16.06
C ASP A 226 5.65 -14.90 17.21
N ARG A 227 6.17 -13.75 17.65
CA ARG A 227 5.53 -12.91 18.67
C ARG A 227 4.09 -12.49 18.33
N TYR A 228 3.77 -12.31 17.06
CA TYR A 228 2.40 -12.02 16.62
C TYR A 228 1.55 -13.30 16.56
N LYS A 229 2.11 -14.43 16.12
CA LYS A 229 1.42 -15.73 16.11
C LYS A 229 1.05 -16.16 17.53
N GLU A 230 1.96 -15.97 18.50
CA GLU A 230 1.74 -16.28 19.91
C GLU A 230 0.55 -15.52 20.54
N MET A 231 0.23 -14.31 20.03
CA MET A 231 -0.94 -13.56 20.50
C MET A 231 -2.26 -14.27 20.25
N TYR A 232 -2.30 -15.19 19.27
CA TYR A 232 -3.50 -15.87 18.79
C TYR A 232 -3.44 -17.42 18.91
N LYS A 233 -2.42 -17.97 19.55
CA LYS A 233 -2.20 -19.44 19.63
C LYS A 233 -3.35 -20.23 20.26
N ASN A 234 -4.15 -19.59 21.12
CA ASN A 234 -5.28 -20.22 21.80
C ASN A 234 -6.62 -19.91 21.10
N LEU A 235 -6.60 -19.29 19.93
CA LEU A 235 -7.80 -18.94 19.20
C LEU A 235 -8.43 -20.17 18.56
N ASN A 236 -9.71 -20.41 18.79
CA ASN A 236 -10.45 -21.45 18.08
C ASN A 236 -10.87 -20.94 16.69
N VAL A 237 -10.03 -21.20 15.69
CA VAL A 237 -10.25 -20.76 14.30
C VAL A 237 -11.48 -21.41 13.69
N GLU A 238 -11.77 -22.68 14.04
CA GLU A 238 -12.97 -23.39 13.55
C GLU A 238 -14.25 -22.72 14.01
N ALA A 239 -14.31 -22.25 15.28
CA ALA A 239 -15.44 -21.50 15.79
C ALA A 239 -15.66 -20.18 15.05
N LEU A 240 -14.60 -19.51 14.60
CA LEU A 240 -14.67 -18.30 13.79
C LEU A 240 -15.21 -18.56 12.37
N CYS A 241 -14.96 -19.75 11.84
CA CYS A 241 -15.42 -20.15 10.52
C CYS A 241 -16.83 -20.75 10.52
N ALA A 242 -17.42 -21.05 11.70
CA ALA A 242 -18.71 -21.74 11.82
C ALA A 242 -19.89 -21.04 11.14
N ASN A 243 -19.82 -19.73 10.95
CA ASN A 243 -20.87 -18.93 10.29
C ASN A 243 -20.56 -18.60 8.82
N ARG A 244 -19.50 -19.18 8.25
CA ARG A 244 -19.21 -18.97 6.82
C ARG A 244 -20.05 -19.92 5.97
N PRO A 245 -20.51 -19.44 4.79
CA PRO A 245 -21.07 -20.36 3.80
C PRO A 245 -20.02 -21.41 3.42
N ASP A 246 -20.50 -22.54 2.94
CA ASP A 246 -19.63 -23.65 2.52
C ASP A 246 -18.46 -23.14 1.68
N ILE A 247 -17.25 -23.38 2.17
CA ILE A 247 -16.05 -23.07 1.43
C ILE A 247 -16.00 -24.04 0.24
N PRO A 248 -15.86 -23.54 -1.00
CA PRO A 248 -15.74 -24.41 -2.17
C PRO A 248 -14.64 -25.44 -1.99
N ALA A 249 -14.89 -26.66 -2.44
CA ALA A 249 -13.92 -27.75 -2.30
C ALA A 249 -12.57 -27.36 -2.95
N LYS A 250 -11.47 -27.73 -2.27
CA LYS A 250 -10.12 -27.55 -2.81
C LYS A 250 -10.01 -28.21 -4.17
N GLY A 251 -9.40 -27.56 -5.14
CA GLY A 251 -9.34 -28.02 -6.55
C GLY A 251 -10.46 -27.47 -7.43
N THR A 252 -11.31 -26.57 -6.90
CA THR A 252 -12.19 -25.73 -7.71
C THR A 252 -11.57 -24.35 -7.85
N GLU A 253 -11.83 -23.68 -8.97
CA GLU A 253 -11.28 -22.35 -9.25
C GLU A 253 -11.52 -21.36 -8.08
N MET A 254 -12.68 -21.44 -7.43
CA MET A 254 -13.00 -20.62 -6.25
C MET A 254 -12.35 -21.16 -4.96
N GLY A 255 -12.17 -22.47 -4.83
CA GLY A 255 -11.58 -23.09 -3.64
C GLY A 255 -10.07 -22.93 -3.53
N ASP A 256 -9.40 -22.57 -4.62
CA ASP A 256 -7.95 -22.32 -4.63
C ASP A 256 -7.60 -20.87 -4.23
N TYR A 257 -8.60 -19.99 -4.11
CA TYR A 257 -8.46 -18.60 -3.63
C TYR A 257 -8.76 -18.45 -2.12
N PHE A 258 -9.24 -19.48 -1.45
CA PHE A 258 -9.56 -19.52 -0.02
C PHE A 258 -8.82 -20.67 0.67
#